data_345c79ff1aa48b86c5fa7a43199df310
#
_entry.id   345c79ff1aa48b86c5fa7a43199df310
#
_cell.length_a   1.000
_cell.length_b   1.000
_cell.length_c   1.000
_cell.angle_alpha   90.00
_cell.angle_beta   90.00
_cell.angle_gamma   90.00
#
_symmetry.space_group_name_H-M   'P 1'
#
loop_
_entity.id
_entity.type
_entity.pdbx_description
1 polymer ?
#
loop_
_entity_poly.entity_id
_entity_poly.type
_entity_poly.pdbx_seq_one_letter_code
_entity_poly.pdbx_strand_id
1 'polypeptide(L)'
;MSQPKKSLSSLLAPYLTLDPAAERMIGAITTDNRQLDADTLWLAARGVSHHALDYYHGEPAAAIVYEPPYPAPPAGALPCPDLGAHLGDIAANYYDHPARAMTVIGVTGTDGKSSLVHFLAQATGGAMLGTIGYGPLDALEVASHTTPDPLRIQQHLAAWRERGIKTVAMEVSSHALAQHRVAGVDFAIGVFTNLSRDHLDYHRDLEDYFQAKARLFARPLPCAVINIDDAHGRRLLDDNLVHPDTRIIAVSSAGNHHPRAAATVSAGNIALDADGIHFTLQYEDAKRDNHAVSSHSAPVTSHLLARFNVDNLLNTAACLLALDTPFTDIPAILATLHGVPGRAERIRLPNGAAAIVDYAHTPAALVNILQGIRPHVPGKLWCIFGCGGDRDHGKRPLMAQAAENYADVTVITDDNPRTENPADIIADALRGTGKRENIWVKRPREEAIRWVLPQLQAGDAVVIAGKGHEDYQIIGTTKHHYSDQETVRTWLTSP
;
A
#
# COMPACT_ATOMS: atom_id res chain seq x y z
N MET A 1 15.94 19.39 -13.95
CA MET A 1 16.02 20.87 -14.25
C MET A 1 15.62 21.60 -12.99
N SER A 2 16.22 22.76 -12.67
CA SER A 2 15.79 23.58 -11.54
C SER A 2 14.40 24.15 -11.84
N GLN A 3 13.47 24.05 -10.91
CA GLN A 3 12.16 24.67 -11.01
C GLN A 3 12.33 26.20 -11.15
N PRO A 4 11.47 26.89 -11.91
CA PRO A 4 11.48 28.34 -11.97
C PRO A 4 11.21 28.91 -10.57
N LYS A 5 11.95 29.97 -10.19
CA LYS A 5 11.70 30.65 -8.91
C LYS A 5 10.28 31.22 -8.87
N LYS A 6 9.64 31.12 -7.71
CA LYS A 6 8.29 31.65 -7.46
C LYS A 6 8.32 32.73 -6.40
N SER A 7 7.40 33.70 -6.49
CA SER A 7 7.28 34.73 -5.48
C SER A 7 6.70 34.13 -4.17
N LEU A 8 7.22 34.59 -3.02
CA LEU A 8 6.75 34.15 -1.71
C LEU A 8 5.23 34.39 -1.56
N SER A 9 4.73 35.52 -2.03
CA SER A 9 3.30 35.85 -2.02
C SER A 9 2.48 34.85 -2.84
N SER A 10 2.96 34.41 -4.00
CA SER A 10 2.23 33.43 -4.82
C SER A 10 2.07 32.08 -4.13
N LEU A 11 3.00 31.72 -3.25
CA LEU A 11 2.99 30.45 -2.51
C LEU A 11 2.11 30.53 -1.25
N LEU A 12 2.09 31.68 -0.57
CA LEU A 12 1.52 31.81 0.78
C LEU A 12 0.26 32.66 0.88
N ALA A 13 -0.09 33.44 -0.14
CA ALA A 13 -1.25 34.35 -0.11
C ALA A 13 -2.57 33.71 0.36
N PRO A 14 -2.88 32.42 0.06
CA PRO A 14 -4.09 31.79 0.58
C PRO A 14 -4.09 31.56 2.11
N TYR A 15 -2.94 31.59 2.76
CA TYR A 15 -2.77 31.16 4.16
C TYR A 15 -2.34 32.29 5.09
N LEU A 16 -1.67 33.31 4.58
CA LEU A 16 -1.22 34.46 5.37
C LEU A 16 -1.11 35.72 4.50
N THR A 17 -1.35 36.87 5.13
CA THR A 17 -1.11 38.16 4.50
C THR A 17 0.37 38.53 4.70
N LEU A 18 1.06 38.77 3.59
CA LEU A 18 2.48 39.16 3.59
C LEU A 18 2.62 40.68 3.59
N ASP A 19 3.55 41.18 4.41
CA ASP A 19 4.06 42.53 4.22
C ASP A 19 4.82 42.62 2.87
N PRO A 20 4.56 43.62 2.02
CA PRO A 20 5.29 43.80 0.78
C PRO A 20 6.82 43.83 0.94
N ALA A 21 7.33 44.27 2.10
CA ALA A 21 8.77 44.20 2.42
C ALA A 21 9.32 42.76 2.64
N ALA A 22 8.45 41.80 2.87
CA ALA A 22 8.82 40.38 3.00
C ALA A 22 8.90 39.66 1.64
N GLU A 23 8.49 40.29 0.53
CA GLU A 23 8.44 39.67 -0.79
C GLU A 23 9.83 39.29 -1.29
N ARG A 24 9.96 38.06 -1.76
CA ARG A 24 11.20 37.51 -2.33
C ARG A 24 10.92 36.33 -3.26
N MET A 25 11.94 35.99 -4.07
CA MET A 25 11.86 34.84 -4.98
C MET A 25 12.38 33.59 -4.29
N ILE A 26 11.61 32.50 -4.36
CA ILE A 26 11.88 31.22 -3.76
C ILE A 26 12.37 30.24 -4.83
N GLY A 27 13.55 29.67 -4.65
CA GLY A 27 14.17 28.71 -5.55
C GLY A 27 13.95 27.25 -5.14
N ALA A 28 13.67 27.02 -3.85
CA ALA A 28 13.38 25.68 -3.32
C ALA A 28 12.42 25.77 -2.12
N ILE A 29 11.75 24.66 -1.80
CA ILE A 29 10.93 24.52 -0.59
C ILE A 29 11.36 23.26 0.16
N THR A 30 11.38 23.30 1.49
CA THR A 30 11.72 22.13 2.33
C THR A 30 11.04 22.19 3.70
N THR A 31 10.87 21.02 4.31
CA THR A 31 10.55 20.88 5.75
C THR A 31 11.78 20.47 6.56
N ASP A 32 12.90 20.14 5.92
CA ASP A 32 14.14 19.65 6.53
C ASP A 32 15.17 20.80 6.65
N ASN A 33 15.49 21.19 7.89
CA ASN A 33 16.48 22.26 8.17
C ASN A 33 17.87 21.98 7.59
N ARG A 34 18.23 20.71 7.36
CA ARG A 34 19.51 20.31 6.79
C ARG A 34 19.66 20.63 5.29
N GLN A 35 18.55 20.99 4.64
CA GLN A 35 18.47 21.32 3.21
C GLN A 35 18.34 22.85 2.97
N LEU A 36 18.59 23.67 4.00
CA LEU A 36 18.45 25.11 3.89
C LEU A 36 19.60 25.74 3.13
N ASP A 37 19.24 26.71 2.29
CA ASP A 37 20.16 27.64 1.63
C ASP A 37 19.47 29.01 1.43
N ALA A 38 20.21 29.98 0.87
CA ALA A 38 19.70 31.35 0.72
C ALA A 38 18.52 31.50 -0.24
N ASP A 39 18.19 30.49 -1.04
CA ASP A 39 17.06 30.46 -1.99
C ASP A 39 15.87 29.63 -1.49
N THR A 40 15.99 28.98 -0.34
CA THR A 40 15.01 28.00 0.16
C THR A 40 13.97 28.63 1.07
N LEU A 41 12.69 28.33 0.84
CA LEU A 41 11.60 28.53 1.78
C LEU A 41 11.54 27.34 2.74
N TRP A 42 11.76 27.59 4.02
CA TRP A 42 11.57 26.57 5.04
C TRP A 42 10.17 26.60 5.64
N LEU A 43 9.48 25.47 5.56
CA LEU A 43 8.16 25.23 6.12
C LEU A 43 8.30 24.47 7.45
N ALA A 44 8.53 25.23 8.53
CA ALA A 44 8.79 24.69 9.87
C ALA A 44 7.49 24.35 10.61
N ALA A 45 6.85 23.25 10.20
CA ALA A 45 5.63 22.77 10.80
C ALA A 45 5.87 22.13 12.20
N ARG A 46 4.80 22.01 12.95
CA ARG A 46 4.80 21.34 14.24
C ARG A 46 4.72 19.82 14.06
N GLY A 47 5.68 19.09 14.61
CA GLY A 47 5.64 17.63 14.68
C GLY A 47 4.84 17.12 15.87
N VAL A 48 4.71 15.80 15.99
CA VAL A 48 3.95 15.16 17.10
C VAL A 48 4.61 15.43 18.46
N SER A 49 5.93 15.40 18.55
CA SER A 49 6.68 15.54 19.81
C SER A 49 7.58 16.77 19.87
N HIS A 50 7.94 17.35 18.74
CA HIS A 50 8.89 18.48 18.63
C HIS A 50 8.41 19.46 17.57
N HIS A 51 8.83 20.72 17.68
CA HIS A 51 8.63 21.71 16.65
C HIS A 51 9.84 21.72 15.71
N ALA A 52 9.64 21.93 14.39
CA ALA A 52 10.75 21.96 13.45
C ALA A 52 11.81 23.03 13.82
N LEU A 53 11.39 24.17 14.40
CA LEU A 53 12.28 25.23 14.86
C LEU A 53 13.22 24.81 16.00
N ASP A 54 12.95 23.72 16.74
CA ASP A 54 13.84 23.20 17.79
C ASP A 54 15.20 22.77 17.21
N TYR A 55 15.26 22.52 15.91
CA TYR A 55 16.46 22.08 15.17
C TYR A 55 17.10 23.19 14.33
N TYR A 56 16.67 24.45 14.47
CA TYR A 56 17.22 25.57 13.74
C TYR A 56 18.44 26.16 14.49
N HIS A 57 19.56 26.27 13.81
CA HIS A 57 20.83 26.77 14.39
C HIS A 57 21.35 28.03 13.68
N GLY A 58 20.51 28.68 12.86
CA GLY A 58 20.89 29.91 12.17
C GLY A 58 21.32 29.70 10.73
N GLU A 59 20.94 28.57 10.13
CA GLU A 59 21.17 28.27 8.71
C GLU A 59 20.49 29.32 7.82
N PRO A 60 21.12 29.70 6.67
CA PRO A 60 20.53 30.66 5.75
C PRO A 60 19.25 30.11 5.12
N ALA A 61 18.21 30.94 5.03
CA ALA A 61 16.97 30.63 4.32
C ALA A 61 16.47 31.89 3.61
N ALA A 62 15.82 31.73 2.45
CA ALA A 62 15.13 32.83 1.79
C ALA A 62 13.98 33.35 2.64
N ALA A 63 13.20 32.44 3.21
CA ALA A 63 12.16 32.74 4.19
C ALA A 63 11.95 31.54 5.11
N ILE A 64 11.48 31.83 6.33
CA ILE A 64 11.06 30.83 7.32
C ILE A 64 9.58 31.05 7.59
N VAL A 65 8.76 30.03 7.37
CA VAL A 65 7.35 30.00 7.79
C VAL A 65 7.20 28.96 8.88
N TYR A 66 6.60 29.31 10.00
CA TYR A 66 6.48 28.40 11.12
C TYR A 66 5.04 28.26 11.63
N GLU A 67 4.74 27.15 12.27
CA GLU A 67 3.44 26.89 12.87
C GLU A 67 3.40 27.38 14.33
N PRO A 68 2.60 28.40 14.68
CA PRO A 68 2.48 28.88 16.05
C PRO A 68 1.66 27.88 16.93
N PRO A 69 1.81 27.89 18.29
CA PRO A 69 2.71 28.78 19.02
C PRO A 69 4.17 28.26 19.07
N TYR A 70 5.13 29.17 19.03
CA TYR A 70 6.54 28.89 19.32
C TYR A 70 7.14 30.05 20.17
N PRO A 71 7.88 29.77 21.27
CA PRO A 71 8.21 30.81 22.25
C PRO A 71 9.11 31.93 21.73
N ALA A 72 10.08 31.57 20.88
CA ALA A 72 11.11 32.50 20.36
C ALA A 72 11.42 32.21 18.89
N PRO A 73 10.53 32.56 17.95
CA PRO A 73 10.79 32.33 16.54
C PRO A 73 11.97 33.17 16.04
N PRO A 74 12.70 32.69 15.01
CA PRO A 74 13.76 33.47 14.37
C PRO A 74 13.26 34.85 13.90
N ALA A 75 14.13 35.85 13.94
CA ALA A 75 13.78 37.19 13.46
C ALA A 75 13.36 37.14 11.99
N GLY A 76 12.20 37.73 11.66
CA GLY A 76 11.62 37.73 10.32
C GLY A 76 10.91 36.43 9.92
N ALA A 77 10.81 35.44 10.79
CA ALA A 77 10.01 34.26 10.54
C ALA A 77 8.50 34.60 10.53
N LEU A 78 7.76 34.00 9.60
CA LEU A 78 6.36 34.28 9.35
C LEU A 78 5.47 33.22 10.03
N PRO A 79 4.55 33.61 10.93
CA PRO A 79 3.64 32.66 11.56
C PRO A 79 2.54 32.25 10.55
N CYS A 80 2.31 30.94 10.42
CA CYS A 80 1.22 30.39 9.64
C CYS A 80 0.47 29.38 10.51
N PRO A 81 -0.71 29.70 11.04
CA PRO A 81 -1.54 28.75 11.76
C PRO A 81 -1.86 27.52 10.89
N ASP A 82 -1.90 26.34 11.52
CA ASP A 82 -2.19 25.08 10.84
C ASP A 82 -1.30 24.79 9.62
N LEU A 83 -0.04 25.26 9.64
CA LEU A 83 0.93 25.07 8.54
C LEU A 83 1.01 23.61 8.12
N GLY A 84 0.98 22.68 9.07
CA GLY A 84 1.00 21.25 8.80
C GLY A 84 -0.10 20.79 7.85
N ALA A 85 -1.30 21.38 7.93
CA ALA A 85 -2.41 21.07 7.03
C ALA A 85 -2.22 21.67 5.63
N HIS A 86 -1.44 22.74 5.49
CA HIS A 86 -1.24 23.48 4.24
C HIS A 86 0.01 23.09 3.44
N LEU A 87 0.89 22.25 4.02
CA LEU A 87 2.16 21.83 3.38
C LEU A 87 1.95 21.28 1.96
N GLY A 88 0.93 20.43 1.79
CA GLY A 88 0.64 19.82 0.50
C GLY A 88 0.20 20.83 -0.56
N ASP A 89 -0.65 21.79 -0.18
CA ASP A 89 -1.14 22.82 -1.09
C ASP A 89 -0.03 23.81 -1.46
N ILE A 90 0.80 24.22 -0.50
CA ILE A 90 1.96 25.08 -0.75
C ILE A 90 2.94 24.38 -1.70
N ALA A 91 3.20 23.08 -1.48
CA ALA A 91 4.04 22.30 -2.36
C ALA A 91 3.42 22.12 -3.76
N ALA A 92 2.10 21.87 -3.85
CA ALA A 92 1.40 21.80 -5.12
C ALA A 92 1.52 23.12 -5.90
N ASN A 93 1.33 24.27 -5.23
CA ASN A 93 1.54 25.58 -5.81
C ASN A 93 2.98 25.78 -6.30
N TYR A 94 3.98 25.33 -5.53
CA TYR A 94 5.37 25.43 -5.91
C TYR A 94 5.70 24.61 -7.16
N TYR A 95 5.12 23.42 -7.31
CA TYR A 95 5.33 22.49 -8.44
C TYR A 95 4.30 22.63 -9.56
N ASP A 96 3.50 23.72 -9.62
CA ASP A 96 2.47 23.97 -10.64
C ASP A 96 1.41 22.86 -10.73
N HIS A 97 0.90 22.43 -9.57
CA HIS A 97 -0.19 21.45 -9.44
C HIS A 97 0.03 20.20 -10.34
N PRO A 98 1.09 19.44 -10.16
CA PRO A 98 1.46 18.38 -11.11
C PRO A 98 0.35 17.32 -11.27
N ALA A 99 -0.44 17.08 -10.23
CA ALA A 99 -1.55 16.13 -10.27
C ALA A 99 -2.62 16.49 -11.31
N ARG A 100 -2.80 17.77 -11.67
CA ARG A 100 -3.78 18.21 -12.67
C ARG A 100 -3.43 17.81 -14.11
N ALA A 101 -2.17 17.54 -14.37
CA ALA A 101 -1.69 17.08 -15.67
C ALA A 101 -1.58 15.54 -15.76
N MET A 102 -2.03 14.82 -14.74
CA MET A 102 -1.88 13.38 -14.60
C MET A 102 -3.18 12.78 -14.05
N THR A 103 -3.36 11.50 -14.26
CA THR A 103 -4.40 10.72 -13.58
C THR A 103 -3.82 10.16 -12.29
N VAL A 104 -4.22 10.71 -11.14
CA VAL A 104 -3.78 10.22 -9.83
C VAL A 104 -4.89 9.38 -9.20
N ILE A 105 -4.58 8.12 -8.88
CA ILE A 105 -5.51 7.16 -8.25
C ILE A 105 -5.07 6.96 -6.80
N GLY A 106 -5.92 7.34 -5.85
CA GLY A 106 -5.67 7.17 -4.43
C GLY A 106 -6.33 5.91 -3.89
N VAL A 107 -5.57 4.99 -3.32
CA VAL A 107 -6.07 3.71 -2.79
C VAL A 107 -5.97 3.69 -1.27
N THR A 108 -7.10 3.57 -0.58
CA THR A 108 -7.17 3.41 0.88
C THR A 108 -7.88 2.12 1.28
N GLY A 109 -7.64 1.66 2.49
CA GLY A 109 -8.18 0.44 3.09
C GLY A 109 -7.20 -0.14 4.11
N THR A 110 -7.51 -1.26 4.74
CA THR A 110 -6.57 -1.98 5.60
C THR A 110 -5.67 -2.85 4.75
N ASP A 111 -6.25 -3.74 3.95
CA ASP A 111 -5.55 -4.71 3.12
C ASP A 111 -5.73 -4.41 1.63
N GLY A 112 -4.85 -4.97 0.79
CA GLY A 112 -4.95 -4.91 -0.67
C GLY A 112 -4.38 -3.66 -1.32
N LYS A 113 -4.07 -2.59 -0.58
CA LYS A 113 -3.56 -1.32 -1.14
C LYS A 113 -2.34 -1.50 -2.03
N SER A 114 -1.29 -2.15 -1.53
CA SER A 114 -0.03 -2.33 -2.27
C SER A 114 -0.23 -3.19 -3.53
N SER A 115 -1.05 -4.25 -3.42
CA SER A 115 -1.38 -5.09 -4.57
C SER A 115 -2.14 -4.31 -5.63
N LEU A 116 -3.15 -3.55 -5.24
CA LEU A 116 -3.97 -2.77 -6.17
C LEU A 116 -3.16 -1.65 -6.84
N VAL A 117 -2.35 -0.92 -6.09
CA VAL A 117 -1.47 0.14 -6.63
C VAL A 117 -0.47 -0.45 -7.63
N HIS A 118 0.09 -1.62 -7.33
CA HIS A 118 1.00 -2.33 -8.22
C HIS A 118 0.28 -2.83 -9.50
N PHE A 119 -0.94 -3.37 -9.38
CA PHE A 119 -1.73 -3.80 -10.53
C PHE A 119 -2.12 -2.62 -11.42
N LEU A 120 -2.52 -1.50 -10.84
CA LEU A 120 -2.83 -0.29 -11.58
C LEU A 120 -1.61 0.27 -12.31
N ALA A 121 -0.44 0.27 -11.68
CA ALA A 121 0.80 0.68 -12.34
C ALA A 121 1.15 -0.23 -13.52
N GLN A 122 0.99 -1.56 -13.38
CA GLN A 122 1.15 -2.52 -14.50
C GLN A 122 0.14 -2.25 -15.61
N ALA A 123 -1.15 -2.20 -15.27
CA ALA A 123 -2.24 -2.07 -16.23
C ALA A 123 -2.19 -0.77 -17.04
N THR A 124 -1.65 0.32 -16.47
CA THR A 124 -1.62 1.64 -17.10
C THR A 124 -0.23 2.01 -17.65
N GLY A 125 0.81 1.19 -17.41
CA GLY A 125 2.19 1.58 -17.68
C GLY A 125 2.64 2.83 -16.91
N GLY A 126 2.01 3.08 -15.75
CA GLY A 126 2.23 4.26 -14.93
C GLY A 126 3.27 4.07 -13.82
N ALA A 127 3.29 5.02 -12.88
CA ALA A 127 4.10 4.95 -11.68
C ALA A 127 3.26 4.53 -10.48
N MET A 128 3.92 3.98 -9.46
CA MET A 128 3.33 3.72 -8.16
C MET A 128 4.00 4.55 -7.06
N LEU A 129 3.25 4.76 -5.96
CA LEU A 129 3.71 5.40 -4.75
C LEU A 129 3.12 4.63 -3.56
N GLY A 130 3.95 3.85 -2.88
CA GLY A 130 3.45 2.98 -1.82
C GLY A 130 4.56 2.27 -1.04
N THR A 131 4.17 1.30 -0.22
CA THR A 131 5.06 0.55 0.68
C THR A 131 6.20 -0.16 -0.07
N ILE A 132 5.95 -0.61 -1.30
CA ILE A 132 6.93 -1.36 -2.10
C ILE A 132 8.01 -0.45 -2.68
N GLY A 133 7.67 0.80 -3.00
CA GLY A 133 8.57 1.77 -3.60
C GLY A 133 7.83 2.94 -4.22
N TYR A 134 8.60 3.87 -4.79
CA TYR A 134 8.13 5.06 -5.49
C TYR A 134 8.69 5.08 -6.90
N GLY A 135 7.87 5.11 -7.92
CA GLY A 135 8.30 5.21 -9.32
C GLY A 135 7.60 4.27 -10.29
N PRO A 136 8.04 4.27 -11.56
CA PRO A 136 7.73 3.20 -12.49
C PRO A 136 8.25 1.86 -11.97
N LEU A 137 7.57 0.76 -12.32
CA LEU A 137 7.87 -0.57 -11.74
C LEU A 137 9.27 -1.10 -12.07
N ASP A 138 9.88 -0.65 -13.16
CA ASP A 138 11.25 -0.97 -13.58
C ASP A 138 12.33 -0.10 -12.92
N ALA A 139 11.93 0.95 -12.18
CA ALA A 139 12.83 1.91 -11.57
C ALA A 139 12.28 2.43 -10.22
N LEU A 140 11.92 1.50 -9.33
CA LEU A 140 11.40 1.84 -8.01
C LEU A 140 12.51 2.35 -7.08
N GLU A 141 12.28 3.50 -6.48
CA GLU A 141 13.06 4.00 -5.35
C GLU A 141 12.57 3.36 -4.05
N VAL A 142 13.48 3.17 -3.09
CA VAL A 142 13.13 2.61 -1.77
C VAL A 142 12.15 3.52 -1.04
N ALA A 143 11.02 2.96 -0.61
CA ALA A 143 10.02 3.69 0.13
C ALA A 143 10.48 4.02 1.55
N SER A 144 10.32 5.27 1.97
CA SER A 144 10.50 5.67 3.37
C SER A 144 9.25 5.44 4.21
N HIS A 145 8.08 5.56 3.60
CA HIS A 145 6.74 5.41 4.22
C HIS A 145 5.75 4.88 3.18
N THR A 146 4.69 4.24 3.62
CA THR A 146 3.56 3.84 2.74
C THR A 146 3.01 5.03 1.95
N THR A 147 2.87 6.19 2.58
CA THR A 147 2.52 7.46 1.97
C THR A 147 3.53 8.49 2.47
N PRO A 148 4.40 9.06 1.62
CA PRO A 148 5.43 10.00 2.04
C PRO A 148 4.85 11.34 2.54
N ASP A 149 5.73 12.24 2.93
CA ASP A 149 5.36 13.60 3.32
C ASP A 149 4.81 14.40 2.12
N PRO A 150 4.06 15.49 2.37
CA PRO A 150 3.37 16.24 1.32
C PRO A 150 4.31 16.82 0.25
N LEU A 151 5.49 17.32 0.65
CA LEU A 151 6.44 17.91 -0.28
C LEU A 151 7.01 16.84 -1.22
N ARG A 152 7.38 15.68 -0.68
CA ARG A 152 7.88 14.55 -1.47
C ARG A 152 6.84 14.03 -2.46
N ILE A 153 5.56 13.97 -2.07
CA ILE A 153 4.49 13.59 -3.01
C ILE A 153 4.50 14.52 -4.21
N GLN A 154 4.45 15.85 -3.98
CA GLN A 154 4.41 16.83 -5.07
C GLN A 154 5.70 16.83 -5.91
N GLN A 155 6.85 16.63 -5.26
CA GLN A 155 8.15 16.49 -5.93
C GLN A 155 8.18 15.29 -6.89
N HIS A 156 7.72 14.11 -6.43
CA HIS A 156 7.63 12.93 -7.29
C HIS A 156 6.66 13.14 -8.45
N LEU A 157 5.45 13.67 -8.18
CA LEU A 157 4.47 13.94 -9.22
C LEU A 157 5.01 14.91 -10.28
N ALA A 158 5.72 15.97 -9.86
CA ALA A 158 6.34 16.93 -10.78
C ALA A 158 7.42 16.26 -11.65
N ALA A 159 8.35 15.51 -11.04
CA ALA A 159 9.39 14.79 -11.74
C ALA A 159 8.83 13.77 -12.73
N TRP A 160 7.76 13.05 -12.38
CA TRP A 160 7.13 12.07 -13.26
C TRP A 160 6.33 12.72 -14.38
N ARG A 161 5.67 13.86 -14.12
CA ARG A 161 5.04 14.69 -15.17
C ARG A 161 6.06 15.09 -16.24
N GLU A 162 7.25 15.57 -15.84
CA GLU A 162 8.33 15.93 -16.76
C GLU A 162 8.85 14.75 -17.58
N ARG A 163 8.83 13.54 -17.00
CA ARG A 163 9.16 12.28 -17.68
C ARG A 163 8.02 11.75 -18.57
N GLY A 164 6.88 12.43 -18.63
CA GLY A 164 5.73 12.06 -19.47
C GLY A 164 4.85 10.95 -18.89
N ILE A 165 5.00 10.58 -17.60
CA ILE A 165 4.13 9.62 -16.93
C ILE A 165 2.73 10.21 -16.82
N LYS A 166 1.72 9.46 -17.25
CA LYS A 166 0.33 9.91 -17.32
C LYS A 166 -0.51 9.45 -16.15
N THR A 167 -0.20 8.30 -15.57
CA THR A 167 -0.98 7.69 -14.49
C THR A 167 -0.08 7.41 -13.28
N VAL A 168 -0.58 7.74 -12.10
CA VAL A 168 0.08 7.44 -10.82
C VAL A 168 -0.94 6.79 -9.90
N ALA A 169 -0.66 5.57 -9.46
CA ALA A 169 -1.43 4.92 -8.41
C ALA A 169 -0.69 5.06 -7.06
N MET A 170 -1.37 5.55 -6.01
CA MET A 170 -0.72 5.75 -4.72
C MET A 170 -1.51 5.16 -3.55
N GLU A 171 -0.78 4.56 -2.62
CA GLU A 171 -1.34 4.16 -1.34
C GLU A 171 -1.63 5.40 -0.48
N VAL A 172 -2.86 5.52 -0.01
CA VAL A 172 -3.31 6.59 0.87
C VAL A 172 -3.63 5.99 2.24
N SER A 173 -2.67 6.02 3.16
CA SER A 173 -2.82 5.49 4.51
C SER A 173 -3.74 6.38 5.35
N SER A 174 -4.36 5.80 6.40
CA SER A 174 -5.18 6.57 7.36
C SER A 174 -4.36 7.65 8.08
N HIS A 175 -3.09 7.35 8.40
CA HIS A 175 -2.16 8.34 8.95
C HIS A 175 -1.95 9.51 7.99
N ALA A 176 -1.78 9.23 6.69
CA ALA A 176 -1.60 10.27 5.69
C ALA A 176 -2.83 11.18 5.57
N LEU A 177 -4.04 10.60 5.64
CA LEU A 177 -5.29 11.36 5.64
C LEU A 177 -5.49 12.15 6.94
N ALA A 178 -5.17 11.55 8.09
CA ALA A 178 -5.25 12.23 9.39
C ALA A 178 -4.24 13.38 9.50
N GLN A 179 -3.06 13.23 8.91
CA GLN A 179 -1.95 14.20 8.93
C GLN A 179 -1.90 15.11 7.70
N HIS A 180 -2.95 15.15 6.88
CA HIS A 180 -3.05 15.99 5.68
C HIS A 180 -1.93 15.80 4.65
N ARG A 181 -1.23 14.65 4.64
CA ARG A 181 -0.09 14.41 3.73
C ARG A 181 -0.47 14.45 2.25
N VAL A 182 -1.73 14.15 1.93
CA VAL A 182 -2.27 14.16 0.57
C VAL A 182 -3.07 15.43 0.24
N ALA A 183 -2.97 16.48 1.07
CA ALA A 183 -3.44 17.80 0.70
C ALA A 183 -2.73 18.26 -0.58
N GLY A 184 -3.42 19.05 -1.41
CA GLY A 184 -2.88 19.50 -2.70
C GLY A 184 -2.73 18.42 -3.77
N VAL A 185 -3.16 17.17 -3.52
CA VAL A 185 -3.26 16.13 -4.57
C VAL A 185 -4.67 16.09 -5.13
N ASP A 186 -4.82 16.42 -6.40
CA ASP A 186 -6.07 16.28 -7.14
C ASP A 186 -6.21 14.83 -7.61
N PHE A 187 -6.99 14.01 -6.87
CA PHE A 187 -7.25 12.63 -7.26
C PHE A 187 -8.33 12.54 -8.34
N ALA A 188 -8.06 11.77 -9.38
CA ALA A 188 -9.06 11.41 -10.38
C ALA A 188 -9.98 10.27 -9.88
N ILE A 189 -9.41 9.32 -9.14
CA ILE A 189 -10.14 8.18 -8.60
C ILE A 189 -9.72 7.97 -7.14
N GLY A 190 -10.71 7.81 -6.26
CA GLY A 190 -10.51 7.30 -4.90
C GLY A 190 -10.99 5.85 -4.80
N VAL A 191 -10.17 4.96 -4.24
CA VAL A 191 -10.53 3.54 -4.08
C VAL A 191 -10.57 3.16 -2.61
N PHE A 192 -11.66 2.49 -2.19
CA PHE A 192 -11.80 1.87 -0.87
C PHE A 192 -11.81 0.35 -1.01
N THR A 193 -10.82 -0.33 -0.44
CA THR A 193 -10.70 -1.78 -0.54
C THR A 193 -11.45 -2.51 0.59
N ASN A 194 -11.15 -2.23 1.83
CA ASN A 194 -11.76 -2.85 3.03
C ASN A 194 -11.31 -2.13 4.30
N LEU A 195 -11.94 -2.50 5.44
CA LEU A 195 -11.48 -2.07 6.75
C LEU A 195 -11.57 -3.20 7.76
N SER A 196 -10.46 -3.55 8.36
CA SER A 196 -10.33 -4.50 9.46
C SER A 196 -9.57 -3.85 10.63
N ARG A 197 -9.48 -4.55 11.78
CA ARG A 197 -8.80 -4.03 12.96
C ARG A 197 -7.29 -3.90 12.74
N ASP A 198 -6.81 -2.66 12.67
CA ASP A 198 -5.39 -2.32 12.56
C ASP A 198 -5.14 -0.88 13.07
N HIS A 199 -3.89 -0.51 13.28
CA HIS A 199 -3.46 0.86 13.64
C HIS A 199 -4.17 1.51 14.86
N LEU A 200 -4.62 0.69 15.83
CA LEU A 200 -5.23 1.19 17.07
C LEU A 200 -4.19 1.71 18.10
N ASP A 201 -2.92 1.65 17.75
CA ASP A 201 -1.82 2.36 18.41
C ASP A 201 -1.79 3.85 18.07
N TYR A 202 -2.35 4.23 16.93
CA TYR A 202 -2.47 5.61 16.45
C TYR A 202 -3.91 6.16 16.52
N HIS A 203 -4.88 5.38 16.04
CA HIS A 203 -6.30 5.73 16.08
C HIS A 203 -6.93 5.30 17.40
N ARG A 204 -7.81 6.14 17.95
CA ARG A 204 -8.48 5.87 19.24
C ARG A 204 -9.28 4.57 19.24
N ASP A 205 -9.96 4.31 18.13
CA ASP A 205 -10.82 3.15 17.92
C ASP A 205 -11.03 2.88 16.42
N LEU A 206 -11.80 1.85 16.11
CA LEU A 206 -12.10 1.47 14.72
C LEU A 206 -12.92 2.54 13.98
N GLU A 207 -13.74 3.30 14.70
CA GLU A 207 -14.53 4.39 14.13
C GLU A 207 -13.63 5.56 13.70
N ASP A 208 -12.71 5.99 14.56
CA ASP A 208 -11.72 7.02 14.24
C ASP A 208 -10.86 6.61 13.03
N TYR A 209 -10.48 5.32 12.96
CA TYR A 209 -9.75 4.75 11.83
C TYR A 209 -10.57 4.78 10.54
N PHE A 210 -11.87 4.45 10.60
CA PHE A 210 -12.79 4.54 9.48
C PHE A 210 -12.97 5.99 9.00
N GLN A 211 -13.25 6.91 9.94
CA GLN A 211 -13.43 8.33 9.62
C GLN A 211 -12.19 8.96 9.00
N ALA A 212 -11.00 8.55 9.43
CA ALA A 212 -9.75 8.98 8.79
C ALA A 212 -9.71 8.60 7.30
N LYS A 213 -10.11 7.36 6.95
CA LYS A 213 -10.16 6.90 5.55
C LYS A 213 -11.29 7.57 4.76
N ALA A 214 -12.44 7.82 5.37
CA ALA A 214 -13.59 8.48 4.74
C ALA A 214 -13.24 9.89 4.21
N ARG A 215 -12.25 10.57 4.82
CA ARG A 215 -11.77 11.89 4.34
C ARG A 215 -11.34 11.90 2.87
N LEU A 216 -10.87 10.77 2.32
CA LEU A 216 -10.54 10.68 0.89
C LEU A 216 -11.76 10.93 0.01
N PHE A 217 -12.94 10.46 0.44
CA PHE A 217 -14.17 10.46 -0.32
C PHE A 217 -15.05 11.69 -0.04
N ALA A 218 -14.84 12.36 1.08
CA ALA A 218 -15.56 13.60 1.44
C ALA A 218 -15.18 14.81 0.58
N ARG A 219 -14.05 14.73 -0.14
CA ARG A 219 -13.59 15.76 -1.09
C ARG A 219 -14.15 15.50 -2.49
N PRO A 220 -14.27 16.52 -3.36
CA PRO A 220 -14.68 16.32 -4.74
C PRO A 220 -13.73 15.36 -5.46
N LEU A 221 -14.28 14.28 -6.01
CA LEU A 221 -13.59 13.27 -6.82
C LEU A 221 -14.39 13.07 -8.12
N PRO A 222 -13.76 12.96 -9.29
CA PRO A 222 -14.45 12.51 -10.50
C PRO A 222 -15.08 11.12 -10.33
N CYS A 223 -14.37 10.18 -9.67
CA CYS A 223 -14.85 8.82 -9.46
C CYS A 223 -14.41 8.24 -8.11
N ALA A 224 -15.29 7.45 -7.50
CA ALA A 224 -14.99 6.61 -6.35
C ALA A 224 -15.28 5.14 -6.69
N VAL A 225 -14.29 4.27 -6.46
CA VAL A 225 -14.43 2.81 -6.57
C VAL A 225 -14.51 2.24 -5.16
N ILE A 226 -15.63 1.59 -4.83
CA ILE A 226 -15.91 1.20 -3.45
C ILE A 226 -16.28 -0.29 -3.39
N ASN A 227 -15.51 -1.06 -2.65
CA ASN A 227 -15.85 -2.45 -2.32
C ASN A 227 -17.04 -2.47 -1.34
N ILE A 228 -18.20 -2.88 -1.83
CA ILE A 228 -19.45 -2.93 -1.05
C ILE A 228 -19.68 -4.28 -0.37
N ASP A 229 -18.81 -5.26 -0.53
CA ASP A 229 -18.83 -6.48 0.27
C ASP A 229 -18.27 -6.23 1.68
N ASP A 230 -17.40 -5.24 1.82
CA ASP A 230 -16.96 -4.72 3.12
C ASP A 230 -18.03 -3.83 3.76
N ALA A 231 -18.33 -4.07 5.04
CA ALA A 231 -19.38 -3.33 5.77
C ALA A 231 -19.10 -1.81 5.83
N HIS A 232 -17.82 -1.40 5.95
CA HIS A 232 -17.44 0.01 5.98
C HIS A 232 -17.44 0.65 4.59
N GLY A 233 -17.14 -0.14 3.53
CA GLY A 233 -17.34 0.31 2.16
C GLY A 233 -18.81 0.60 1.87
N ARG A 234 -19.71 -0.28 2.29
CA ARG A 234 -21.17 -0.05 2.22
C ARG A 234 -21.56 1.18 3.03
N ARG A 235 -21.03 1.31 4.24
CA ARG A 235 -21.29 2.43 5.13
C ARG A 235 -20.84 3.78 4.59
N LEU A 236 -19.77 3.86 3.78
CA LEU A 236 -19.41 5.09 3.07
C LEU A 236 -20.57 5.62 2.21
N LEU A 237 -21.36 4.72 1.64
CA LEU A 237 -22.51 5.05 0.79
C LEU A 237 -23.76 5.31 1.63
N ASP A 238 -24.08 4.46 2.59
CA ASP A 238 -25.26 4.56 3.45
C ASP A 238 -25.27 5.86 4.29
N ASP A 239 -24.14 6.21 4.88
CA ASP A 239 -23.95 7.41 5.72
C ASP A 239 -23.69 8.68 4.89
N ASN A 240 -23.76 8.61 3.55
CA ASN A 240 -23.51 9.73 2.63
C ASN A 240 -22.13 10.39 2.81
N LEU A 241 -21.08 9.62 3.08
CA LEU A 241 -19.72 10.14 3.30
C LEU A 241 -18.94 10.36 2.00
N VAL A 242 -19.50 9.98 0.85
CA VAL A 242 -18.95 10.26 -0.48
C VAL A 242 -19.55 11.55 -1.00
N HIS A 243 -18.69 12.46 -1.51
CA HIS A 243 -19.10 13.76 -2.05
C HIS A 243 -20.24 13.57 -3.09
N PRO A 244 -21.29 14.39 -3.07
CA PRO A 244 -22.51 14.18 -3.86
C PRO A 244 -22.28 14.15 -5.39
N ASP A 245 -21.30 14.89 -5.89
CA ASP A 245 -21.01 14.97 -7.33
C ASP A 245 -20.09 13.84 -7.82
N THR A 246 -19.64 12.96 -6.93
CA THR A 246 -18.73 11.86 -7.27
C THR A 246 -19.49 10.71 -7.95
N ARG A 247 -19.02 10.27 -9.13
CA ARG A 247 -19.48 9.03 -9.75
C ARG A 247 -19.01 7.86 -8.91
N ILE A 248 -19.93 6.96 -8.53
CA ILE A 248 -19.63 5.79 -7.72
C ILE A 248 -19.68 4.53 -8.59
N ILE A 249 -18.59 3.76 -8.58
CA ILE A 249 -18.54 2.39 -9.11
C ILE A 249 -18.43 1.44 -7.92
N ALA A 250 -19.46 0.64 -7.70
CA ALA A 250 -19.45 -0.41 -6.69
C ALA A 250 -18.66 -1.62 -7.18
N VAL A 251 -17.92 -2.25 -6.28
CA VAL A 251 -17.21 -3.51 -6.52
C VAL A 251 -17.76 -4.56 -5.58
N SER A 252 -18.11 -5.74 -6.13
CA SER A 252 -18.59 -6.87 -5.32
C SER A 252 -18.19 -8.21 -5.93
N SER A 253 -17.47 -9.03 -5.19
CA SER A 253 -17.19 -10.42 -5.55
C SER A 253 -18.29 -11.39 -5.05
N ALA A 254 -19.23 -10.90 -4.23
CA ALA A 254 -20.40 -11.62 -3.76
C ALA A 254 -21.67 -11.34 -4.59
N GLY A 255 -21.58 -10.47 -5.61
CA GLY A 255 -22.73 -10.09 -6.46
C GLY A 255 -23.67 -9.09 -5.81
N ASN A 256 -23.24 -8.35 -4.80
CA ASN A 256 -24.02 -7.30 -4.16
C ASN A 256 -24.14 -6.06 -5.06
N HIS A 257 -25.23 -5.32 -4.89
CA HIS A 257 -25.50 -4.04 -5.54
C HIS A 257 -25.78 -2.95 -4.50
N HIS A 258 -25.60 -1.70 -4.89
CA HIS A 258 -25.95 -0.57 -4.04
C HIS A 258 -26.69 0.52 -4.84
N PRO A 259 -27.82 1.09 -4.34
CA PRO A 259 -28.66 2.02 -5.10
C PRO A 259 -27.98 3.35 -5.46
N ARG A 260 -26.94 3.75 -4.71
CA ARG A 260 -26.14 4.96 -5.02
C ARG A 260 -25.05 4.73 -6.06
N ALA A 261 -24.76 3.48 -6.42
CA ALA A 261 -23.74 3.20 -7.43
C ALA A 261 -24.27 3.51 -8.83
N ALA A 262 -23.50 4.27 -9.60
CA ALA A 262 -23.77 4.54 -11.01
C ALA A 262 -23.44 3.30 -11.88
N ALA A 263 -22.54 2.44 -11.38
CA ALA A 263 -22.21 1.18 -12.03
C ALA A 263 -21.74 0.15 -10.99
N THR A 264 -21.79 -1.13 -11.34
CA THR A 264 -21.30 -2.24 -10.50
C THR A 264 -20.37 -3.12 -11.32
N VAL A 265 -19.21 -3.43 -10.74
CA VAL A 265 -18.25 -4.42 -11.26
C VAL A 265 -18.28 -5.61 -10.32
N SER A 266 -18.58 -6.79 -10.85
CA SER A 266 -18.74 -8.00 -10.02
C SER A 266 -18.07 -9.23 -10.66
N ALA A 267 -17.98 -10.30 -9.87
CA ALA A 267 -17.46 -11.59 -10.30
C ALA A 267 -18.52 -12.67 -10.13
N GLY A 268 -18.75 -13.44 -11.20
CA GLY A 268 -19.50 -14.70 -11.15
C GLY A 268 -18.59 -15.90 -11.36
N ASN A 269 -19.07 -17.11 -11.02
CA ASN A 269 -18.39 -18.38 -11.31
C ASN A 269 -16.92 -18.43 -10.87
N ILE A 270 -16.62 -17.96 -9.66
CA ILE A 270 -15.25 -17.91 -9.15
C ILE A 270 -14.76 -19.33 -8.86
N ALA A 271 -13.65 -19.71 -9.51
CA ALA A 271 -12.94 -20.94 -9.29
C ALA A 271 -11.46 -20.67 -9.02
N LEU A 272 -10.88 -21.46 -8.12
CA LEU A 272 -9.48 -21.37 -7.71
C LEU A 272 -8.86 -22.75 -7.91
N ASP A 273 -7.76 -22.83 -8.64
CA ASP A 273 -7.03 -24.07 -8.89
C ASP A 273 -5.51 -23.85 -8.94
N ALA A 274 -4.76 -24.87 -9.30
CA ALA A 274 -3.30 -24.81 -9.36
C ALA A 274 -2.77 -23.78 -10.38
N ASP A 275 -3.55 -23.42 -11.39
CA ASP A 275 -3.15 -22.46 -12.41
C ASP A 275 -3.42 -21.02 -12.01
N GLY A 276 -4.40 -20.80 -11.11
CA GLY A 276 -4.68 -19.48 -10.59
C GLY A 276 -6.15 -19.22 -10.23
N ILE A 277 -6.65 -18.08 -10.68
CA ILE A 277 -8.00 -17.59 -10.42
C ILE A 277 -8.76 -17.53 -11.75
N HIS A 278 -9.95 -18.11 -11.78
CA HIS A 278 -10.88 -18.05 -12.91
C HIS A 278 -12.21 -17.47 -12.45
N PHE A 279 -12.75 -16.52 -13.18
CA PHE A 279 -14.07 -15.95 -12.88
C PHE A 279 -14.70 -15.30 -14.12
N THR A 280 -15.98 -15.04 -14.03
CA THR A 280 -16.69 -14.22 -15.02
C THR A 280 -16.73 -12.79 -14.52
N LEU A 281 -15.98 -11.87 -15.17
CA LEU A 281 -16.09 -10.44 -14.92
C LEU A 281 -17.42 -9.93 -15.44
N GLN A 282 -18.16 -9.22 -14.62
CA GLN A 282 -19.43 -8.60 -14.97
C GLN A 282 -19.37 -7.10 -14.72
N TYR A 283 -19.95 -6.33 -15.61
CA TYR A 283 -20.08 -4.88 -15.50
C TYR A 283 -21.52 -4.49 -15.84
N GLU A 284 -22.17 -3.77 -14.93
CA GLU A 284 -23.51 -3.25 -15.09
C GLU A 284 -23.49 -1.74 -14.86
N ASP A 285 -23.89 -0.96 -15.87
CA ASP A 285 -24.08 0.49 -15.73
C ASP A 285 -25.54 0.77 -15.37
N ALA A 286 -25.76 1.48 -14.27
CA ALA A 286 -27.09 1.88 -13.85
C ALA A 286 -27.69 2.89 -14.85
N LYS A 287 -29.01 2.84 -15.04
CA LYS A 287 -29.72 3.71 -15.96
C LYS A 287 -29.33 5.18 -15.79
N ARG A 288 -28.74 5.77 -16.83
CA ARG A 288 -28.79 7.21 -17.06
C ARG A 288 -29.87 7.50 -18.09
N ASP A 289 -30.85 8.34 -17.74
CA ASP A 289 -31.80 8.96 -18.67
C ASP A 289 -32.52 8.01 -19.64
N ASN A 290 -33.37 7.10 -19.13
CA ASN A 290 -34.25 6.23 -19.92
C ASN A 290 -33.55 5.24 -20.89
N HIS A 291 -32.25 5.07 -20.87
CA HIS A 291 -31.55 4.03 -21.63
C HIS A 291 -31.55 2.70 -20.85
N ALA A 292 -31.57 1.58 -21.60
CA ALA A 292 -31.49 0.24 -21.00
C ALA A 292 -30.17 0.08 -20.20
N VAL A 293 -30.25 -0.67 -19.09
CA VAL A 293 -29.04 -1.08 -18.33
C VAL A 293 -28.11 -1.78 -19.33
N SER A 294 -26.88 -1.24 -19.49
CA SER A 294 -25.88 -1.96 -20.27
C SER A 294 -25.21 -2.99 -19.35
N SER A 295 -25.25 -4.24 -19.74
CA SER A 295 -24.60 -5.34 -19.02
C SER A 295 -23.56 -5.99 -19.95
N HIS A 296 -22.36 -6.16 -19.44
CA HIS A 296 -21.26 -6.82 -20.11
C HIS A 296 -20.72 -7.95 -19.25
N SER A 297 -20.31 -9.05 -19.86
CA SER A 297 -19.66 -10.13 -19.15
C SER A 297 -18.57 -10.78 -20.00
N ALA A 298 -17.48 -11.18 -19.37
CA ALA A 298 -16.37 -11.86 -20.05
C ALA A 298 -15.61 -12.77 -19.07
N PRO A 299 -15.08 -13.92 -19.55
CA PRO A 299 -14.25 -14.78 -18.72
C PRO A 299 -12.89 -14.10 -18.45
N VAL A 300 -12.37 -14.26 -17.24
CA VAL A 300 -11.04 -13.85 -16.81
C VAL A 300 -10.31 -15.06 -16.25
N THR A 301 -9.06 -15.25 -16.71
CA THR A 301 -8.11 -16.21 -16.15
C THR A 301 -6.88 -15.44 -15.72
N SER A 302 -6.50 -15.54 -14.44
CA SER A 302 -5.34 -14.87 -13.86
C SER A 302 -4.44 -15.86 -13.16
N HIS A 303 -3.13 -15.68 -13.31
CA HIS A 303 -2.13 -16.49 -12.61
C HIS A 303 -1.90 -16.12 -11.15
N LEU A 304 -2.62 -15.10 -10.66
CA LEU A 304 -2.58 -14.72 -9.26
C LEU A 304 -3.18 -15.81 -8.39
N LEU A 305 -2.74 -15.84 -7.13
CA LEU A 305 -3.22 -16.78 -6.13
C LEU A 305 -4.04 -16.06 -5.06
N ALA A 306 -4.77 -16.84 -4.28
CA ALA A 306 -5.62 -16.42 -3.16
C ALA A 306 -6.87 -15.64 -3.53
N ARG A 307 -7.96 -16.02 -2.86
CA ARG A 307 -9.32 -15.49 -3.12
C ARG A 307 -9.42 -13.97 -3.03
N PHE A 308 -8.64 -13.34 -2.13
CA PHE A 308 -8.65 -11.88 -1.98
C PHE A 308 -8.14 -11.13 -3.22
N ASN A 309 -7.39 -11.79 -4.12
CA ASN A 309 -6.98 -11.17 -5.37
C ASN A 309 -8.13 -11.05 -6.39
N VAL A 310 -9.25 -11.76 -6.21
CA VAL A 310 -10.46 -11.47 -7.00
C VAL A 310 -10.92 -10.04 -6.75
N ASP A 311 -10.99 -9.61 -5.47
CA ASP A 311 -11.38 -8.25 -5.12
C ASP A 311 -10.39 -7.20 -5.65
N ASN A 312 -9.08 -7.49 -5.59
CA ASN A 312 -8.06 -6.62 -6.16
C ASN A 312 -8.21 -6.50 -7.69
N LEU A 313 -8.48 -7.62 -8.38
CA LEU A 313 -8.72 -7.63 -9.84
C LEU A 313 -9.99 -6.86 -10.21
N LEU A 314 -11.08 -7.01 -9.43
CA LEU A 314 -12.31 -6.26 -9.64
C LEU A 314 -12.12 -4.75 -9.43
N ASN A 315 -11.40 -4.36 -8.36
CA ASN A 315 -11.05 -2.95 -8.14
C ASN A 315 -10.17 -2.40 -9.28
N THR A 316 -9.25 -3.21 -9.80
CA THR A 316 -8.44 -2.82 -10.98
C THR A 316 -9.33 -2.63 -12.20
N ALA A 317 -10.24 -3.57 -12.49
CA ALA A 317 -11.21 -3.46 -13.58
C ALA A 317 -12.09 -2.21 -13.45
N ALA A 318 -12.59 -1.92 -12.26
CA ALA A 318 -13.39 -0.74 -11.98
C ALA A 318 -12.62 0.57 -12.22
N CYS A 319 -11.34 0.63 -11.82
CA CYS A 319 -10.48 1.76 -12.11
C CYS A 319 -10.21 1.91 -13.62
N LEU A 320 -9.96 0.83 -14.34
CA LEU A 320 -9.78 0.86 -15.80
C LEU A 320 -11.03 1.34 -16.53
N LEU A 321 -12.22 0.90 -16.10
CA LEU A 321 -13.50 1.41 -16.61
C LEU A 321 -13.69 2.91 -16.30
N ALA A 322 -13.28 3.36 -15.12
CA ALA A 322 -13.30 4.78 -14.76
C ALA A 322 -12.31 5.62 -15.60
N LEU A 323 -11.32 4.99 -16.20
CA LEU A 323 -10.36 5.57 -17.15
C LEU A 323 -10.76 5.37 -18.62
N ASP A 324 -12.04 5.04 -18.87
CA ASP A 324 -12.60 4.82 -20.22
C ASP A 324 -11.93 3.69 -21.02
N THR A 325 -11.26 2.73 -20.34
CA THR A 325 -10.75 1.51 -20.99
C THR A 325 -11.93 0.68 -21.48
N PRO A 326 -11.96 0.26 -22.76
CA PRO A 326 -13.03 -0.59 -23.27
C PRO A 326 -13.17 -1.89 -22.47
N PHE A 327 -14.39 -2.28 -22.12
CA PHE A 327 -14.64 -3.50 -21.33
C PHE A 327 -14.02 -4.74 -21.99
N THR A 328 -14.01 -4.81 -23.34
CA THR A 328 -13.44 -5.90 -24.12
C THR A 328 -11.95 -6.14 -23.88
N ASP A 329 -11.22 -5.12 -23.49
CA ASP A 329 -9.76 -5.19 -23.33
C ASP A 329 -9.37 -5.57 -21.90
N ILE A 330 -10.27 -5.32 -20.94
CA ILE A 330 -10.00 -5.51 -19.51
C ILE A 330 -9.65 -6.97 -19.16
N PRO A 331 -10.35 -8.01 -19.63
CA PRO A 331 -9.99 -9.39 -19.32
C PRO A 331 -8.56 -9.75 -19.72
N ALA A 332 -8.11 -9.29 -20.87
CA ALA A 332 -6.75 -9.52 -21.35
C ALA A 332 -5.72 -8.79 -20.47
N ILE A 333 -6.01 -7.54 -20.07
CA ILE A 333 -5.15 -6.79 -19.14
C ILE A 333 -5.04 -7.51 -17.80
N LEU A 334 -6.18 -7.92 -17.20
CA LEU A 334 -6.18 -8.62 -15.91
C LEU A 334 -5.40 -9.94 -15.95
N ALA A 335 -5.41 -10.64 -17.07
CA ALA A 335 -4.68 -11.90 -17.27
C ALA A 335 -3.15 -11.71 -17.26
N THR A 336 -2.65 -10.52 -17.62
CA THR A 336 -1.21 -10.21 -17.66
C THR A 336 -0.65 -9.72 -16.33
N LEU A 337 -1.50 -9.44 -15.35
CA LEU A 337 -1.06 -8.89 -14.08
C LEU A 337 -0.26 -9.92 -13.26
N HIS A 338 0.85 -9.47 -12.73
CA HIS A 338 1.71 -10.24 -11.83
C HIS A 338 1.57 -9.77 -10.40
N GLY A 339 1.72 -10.72 -9.46
CA GLY A 339 1.70 -10.43 -8.03
C GLY A 339 2.82 -9.46 -7.60
N VAL A 340 2.56 -8.77 -6.51
CA VAL A 340 3.58 -7.92 -5.86
C VAL A 340 4.70 -8.81 -5.33
N PRO A 341 5.98 -8.47 -5.56
CA PRO A 341 7.09 -9.21 -4.96
C PRO A 341 6.91 -9.38 -3.45
N GLY A 342 7.01 -10.61 -2.98
CA GLY A 342 6.84 -10.94 -1.56
C GLY A 342 5.40 -10.83 -1.01
N ARG A 343 4.37 -10.80 -1.87
CA ARG A 343 2.95 -10.86 -1.52
C ARG A 343 2.27 -11.99 -2.29
N ALA A 344 2.12 -13.17 -1.68
CA ALA A 344 1.67 -14.40 -2.33
C ALA A 344 2.44 -14.67 -3.65
N GLU A 345 3.72 -14.30 -3.71
CA GLU A 345 4.58 -14.44 -4.88
C GLU A 345 4.85 -15.91 -5.16
N ARG A 346 4.36 -16.43 -6.29
CA ARG A 346 4.54 -17.82 -6.67
C ARG A 346 5.82 -18.01 -7.50
N ILE A 347 6.67 -18.91 -7.06
CA ILE A 347 7.83 -19.43 -7.80
C ILE A 347 7.56 -20.92 -8.10
N ARG A 348 7.37 -21.25 -9.37
CA ARG A 348 7.13 -22.64 -9.81
C ARG A 348 8.42 -23.44 -9.72
N LEU A 349 8.32 -24.67 -9.21
CA LEU A 349 9.43 -25.61 -9.13
C LEU A 349 9.39 -26.61 -10.30
N PRO A 350 10.55 -27.16 -10.75
CA PRO A 350 10.61 -28.06 -11.90
C PRO A 350 9.79 -29.34 -11.77
N ASN A 351 9.57 -29.80 -10.53
CA ASN A 351 8.81 -31.01 -10.21
C ASN A 351 7.29 -30.79 -10.18
N GLY A 352 6.80 -29.60 -10.52
CA GLY A 352 5.36 -29.27 -10.48
C GLY A 352 4.84 -28.83 -9.12
N ALA A 353 5.71 -28.64 -8.13
CA ALA A 353 5.38 -27.97 -6.87
C ALA A 353 5.55 -26.45 -6.99
N ALA A 354 5.21 -25.70 -5.92
CA ALA A 354 5.39 -24.26 -5.86
C ALA A 354 5.95 -23.78 -4.52
N ALA A 355 6.82 -22.77 -4.55
CA ALA A 355 7.16 -21.96 -3.40
C ALA A 355 6.39 -20.63 -3.49
N ILE A 356 5.81 -20.19 -2.38
CA ILE A 356 4.98 -18.98 -2.29
C ILE A 356 5.56 -18.10 -1.21
N VAL A 357 6.16 -16.98 -1.60
CA VAL A 357 6.78 -16.04 -0.67
C VAL A 357 5.77 -14.97 -0.26
N ASP A 358 5.61 -14.75 1.05
CA ASP A 358 4.65 -13.78 1.59
C ASP A 358 5.18 -13.03 2.82
N TYR A 359 4.69 -11.81 2.99
CA TYR A 359 5.03 -10.93 4.12
C TYR A 359 4.25 -11.23 5.41
N ALA A 360 3.38 -12.21 5.44
CA ALA A 360 2.55 -12.57 6.59
C ALA A 360 3.41 -12.84 7.85
N HIS A 361 3.41 -11.88 8.78
CA HIS A 361 4.20 -11.89 10.02
C HIS A 361 3.35 -11.69 11.27
N THR A 362 2.03 -11.79 11.14
CA THR A 362 1.06 -11.79 12.24
C THR A 362 0.20 -13.06 12.18
N PRO A 363 -0.42 -13.48 13.30
CA PRO A 363 -1.28 -14.67 13.30
C PRO A 363 -2.43 -14.59 12.27
N ALA A 364 -3.14 -13.46 12.21
CA ALA A 364 -4.24 -13.25 11.28
C ALA A 364 -3.77 -13.27 9.82
N ALA A 365 -2.65 -12.62 9.49
CA ALA A 365 -2.09 -12.63 8.16
C ALA A 365 -1.64 -14.04 7.74
N LEU A 366 -1.08 -14.82 8.67
CA LEU A 366 -0.68 -16.20 8.40
C LEU A 366 -1.88 -17.10 8.13
N VAL A 367 -2.97 -16.95 8.89
CA VAL A 367 -4.23 -17.64 8.62
C VAL A 367 -4.76 -17.26 7.22
N ASN A 368 -4.81 -15.96 6.92
CA ASN A 368 -5.33 -15.46 5.65
C ASN A 368 -4.56 -16.01 4.44
N ILE A 369 -3.22 -16.01 4.49
CA ILE A 369 -2.44 -16.53 3.37
C ILE A 369 -2.58 -18.05 3.24
N LEU A 370 -2.54 -18.82 4.31
CA LEU A 370 -2.66 -20.27 4.25
C LEU A 370 -4.04 -20.70 3.76
N GLN A 371 -5.12 -20.09 4.27
CA GLN A 371 -6.48 -20.32 3.78
C GLN A 371 -6.65 -19.87 2.32
N GLY A 372 -6.06 -18.72 1.96
CA GLY A 372 -6.12 -18.19 0.60
C GLY A 372 -5.41 -19.08 -0.42
N ILE A 373 -4.30 -19.71 -0.03
CA ILE A 373 -3.50 -20.56 -0.91
C ILE A 373 -4.05 -22.00 -0.98
N ARG A 374 -4.68 -22.50 0.09
CA ARG A 374 -5.16 -23.90 0.16
C ARG A 374 -5.97 -24.35 -1.06
N PRO A 375 -6.92 -23.55 -1.63
CA PRO A 375 -7.68 -23.97 -2.81
C PRO A 375 -6.85 -24.19 -4.08
N HIS A 376 -5.64 -23.62 -4.14
CA HIS A 376 -4.73 -23.73 -5.27
C HIS A 376 -3.78 -24.95 -5.16
N VAL A 377 -3.80 -25.67 -4.04
CA VAL A 377 -2.84 -26.74 -3.72
C VAL A 377 -3.54 -28.07 -3.67
N PRO A 378 -3.50 -28.88 -4.75
CA PRO A 378 -4.11 -30.22 -4.74
C PRO A 378 -3.37 -31.20 -3.82
N GLY A 379 -2.08 -30.97 -3.56
CA GLY A 379 -1.24 -31.77 -2.67
C GLY A 379 -1.15 -31.20 -1.24
N LYS A 380 0.01 -31.39 -0.61
CA LYS A 380 0.30 -30.89 0.73
C LYS A 380 0.64 -29.39 0.70
N LEU A 381 0.10 -28.65 1.66
CA LEU A 381 0.48 -27.28 1.94
C LEU A 381 1.47 -27.25 3.10
N TRP A 382 2.70 -26.81 2.82
CA TRP A 382 3.75 -26.60 3.80
C TRP A 382 3.78 -25.13 4.21
N CYS A 383 4.20 -24.85 5.44
CA CYS A 383 4.40 -23.51 5.94
C CYS A 383 5.77 -23.38 6.59
N ILE A 384 6.61 -22.46 6.11
CA ILE A 384 7.84 -22.02 6.76
C ILE A 384 7.59 -20.63 7.34
N PHE A 385 7.80 -20.44 8.64
CA PHE A 385 7.71 -19.12 9.25
C PHE A 385 8.71 -18.98 10.40
N GLY A 386 9.01 -17.71 10.73
CA GLY A 386 9.77 -17.32 11.91
C GLY A 386 9.11 -16.14 12.62
N CYS A 387 9.60 -15.85 13.83
CA CYS A 387 9.16 -14.67 14.59
C CYS A 387 10.33 -13.73 14.87
N GLY A 388 10.07 -12.41 14.86
CA GLY A 388 11.08 -11.43 15.19
C GLY A 388 11.39 -11.37 16.69
N GLY A 389 12.66 -11.16 17.02
CA GLY A 389 13.12 -10.79 18.34
C GLY A 389 12.85 -9.31 18.64
N ASP A 390 12.87 -8.91 19.91
CA ASP A 390 12.57 -7.55 20.41
C ASP A 390 11.23 -7.02 19.91
N ARG A 391 10.21 -7.91 19.84
CA ARG A 391 8.86 -7.66 19.36
C ARG A 391 7.85 -8.36 20.28
N ASP A 392 6.57 -8.26 19.93
CA ASP A 392 5.47 -8.90 20.65
C ASP A 392 5.69 -10.42 20.81
N HIS A 393 5.98 -10.87 22.04
CA HIS A 393 6.12 -12.27 22.39
C HIS A 393 4.80 -13.03 22.33
N GLY A 394 3.67 -12.34 22.62
CA GLY A 394 2.34 -12.95 22.66
C GLY A 394 1.89 -13.51 21.32
N LYS A 395 2.36 -12.97 20.20
CA LYS A 395 2.00 -13.46 18.87
C LYS A 395 2.72 -14.76 18.50
N ARG A 396 3.88 -15.09 19.11
CA ARG A 396 4.71 -16.25 18.73
C ARG A 396 3.95 -17.58 18.80
N PRO A 397 3.33 -17.94 19.94
CA PRO A 397 2.51 -19.14 20.03
C PRO A 397 1.29 -19.13 19.12
N LEU A 398 0.66 -17.96 18.90
CA LEU A 398 -0.50 -17.82 18.04
C LEU A 398 -0.15 -18.05 16.56
N MET A 399 1.05 -17.64 16.12
CA MET A 399 1.54 -17.93 14.76
C MET A 399 1.78 -19.42 14.56
N ALA A 400 2.40 -20.12 15.55
CA ALA A 400 2.60 -21.54 15.47
C ALA A 400 1.28 -22.32 15.44
N GLN A 401 0.30 -21.90 16.25
CA GLN A 401 -1.06 -22.46 16.24
C GLN A 401 -1.74 -22.25 14.88
N ALA A 402 -1.61 -21.05 14.28
CA ALA A 402 -2.16 -20.75 12.95
C ALA A 402 -1.53 -21.67 11.89
N ALA A 403 -0.20 -21.84 11.87
CA ALA A 403 0.47 -22.70 10.93
C ALA A 403 0.05 -24.17 11.13
N GLU A 404 -0.02 -24.68 12.37
CA GLU A 404 -0.47 -26.03 12.68
C GLU A 404 -1.91 -26.32 12.21
N ASN A 405 -2.80 -25.33 12.32
CA ASN A 405 -4.21 -25.52 11.97
C ASN A 405 -4.48 -25.46 10.46
N TYR A 406 -3.66 -24.75 9.68
CA TYR A 406 -3.97 -24.45 8.28
C TYR A 406 -2.92 -24.97 7.28
N ALA A 407 -1.80 -25.55 7.74
CA ALA A 407 -0.83 -26.23 6.90
C ALA A 407 -0.75 -27.72 7.26
N ASP A 408 -0.42 -28.57 6.27
CA ASP A 408 -0.22 -30.00 6.49
C ASP A 408 1.13 -30.28 7.16
N VAL A 409 2.13 -29.43 6.90
CA VAL A 409 3.47 -29.49 7.50
C VAL A 409 3.95 -28.08 7.86
N THR A 410 4.44 -27.92 9.06
CA THR A 410 4.96 -26.65 9.58
C THR A 410 6.46 -26.74 9.85
N VAL A 411 7.21 -25.74 9.41
CA VAL A 411 8.64 -25.57 9.71
C VAL A 411 8.86 -24.23 10.39
N ILE A 412 9.27 -24.27 11.64
CA ILE A 412 9.61 -23.07 12.41
C ILE A 412 11.10 -22.78 12.25
N THR A 413 11.44 -21.54 11.90
CA THR A 413 12.80 -21.10 11.63
C THR A 413 13.09 -19.70 12.18
N ASP A 414 14.26 -19.14 11.85
CA ASP A 414 14.61 -17.77 12.20
C ASP A 414 13.89 -16.75 11.28
N ASP A 415 13.60 -15.59 11.85
CA ASP A 415 13.27 -14.36 11.12
C ASP A 415 14.39 -13.33 11.39
N ASN A 416 14.09 -12.18 11.95
CA ASN A 416 15.02 -11.17 12.46
C ASN A 416 15.20 -11.36 13.97
N PRO A 417 16.16 -12.17 14.46
CA PRO A 417 16.29 -12.43 15.89
C PRO A 417 16.71 -11.20 16.69
N ARG A 418 17.32 -10.20 16.05
CA ARG A 418 17.84 -9.01 16.70
C ARG A 418 18.73 -9.36 17.91
N THR A 419 18.44 -8.80 19.08
CA THR A 419 19.26 -9.05 20.30
C THR A 419 18.83 -10.29 21.07
N GLU A 420 17.68 -10.90 20.75
CA GLU A 420 17.22 -12.11 21.42
C GLU A 420 17.93 -13.37 20.89
N ASN A 421 18.01 -14.39 21.77
CA ASN A 421 18.47 -15.70 21.35
C ASN A 421 17.41 -16.36 20.45
N PRO A 422 17.74 -16.73 19.21
CA PRO A 422 16.77 -17.34 18.29
C PRO A 422 16.15 -18.65 18.81
N ALA A 423 16.86 -19.42 19.66
CA ALA A 423 16.30 -20.63 20.24
C ALA A 423 15.15 -20.36 21.21
N ASP A 424 15.21 -19.24 21.94
CA ASP A 424 14.15 -18.85 22.88
C ASP A 424 12.91 -18.37 22.11
N ILE A 425 13.10 -17.65 21.01
CA ILE A 425 12.00 -17.24 20.10
C ILE A 425 11.25 -18.47 19.57
N ILE A 426 11.98 -19.50 19.14
CA ILE A 426 11.40 -20.75 18.65
C ILE A 426 10.70 -21.51 19.78
N ALA A 427 11.30 -21.56 20.98
CA ALA A 427 10.68 -22.18 22.15
C ALA A 427 9.35 -21.52 22.53
N ASP A 428 9.26 -20.19 22.43
CA ASP A 428 8.02 -19.45 22.64
C ASP A 428 6.95 -19.82 21.60
N ALA A 429 7.34 -19.91 20.32
CA ALA A 429 6.43 -20.30 19.25
C ALA A 429 5.90 -21.73 19.48
N LEU A 430 6.75 -22.67 19.84
CA LEU A 430 6.37 -24.05 20.09
C LEU A 430 5.37 -24.24 21.25
N ARG A 431 5.21 -23.25 22.16
CA ARG A 431 4.17 -23.31 23.21
C ARG A 431 2.76 -23.26 22.65
N GLY A 432 2.57 -22.73 21.42
CA GLY A 432 1.27 -22.66 20.76
C GLY A 432 0.87 -23.95 20.02
N THR A 433 1.74 -24.94 19.94
CA THR A 433 1.49 -26.17 19.19
C THR A 433 0.93 -27.28 20.07
N GLY A 434 -0.12 -27.97 19.57
CA GLY A 434 -0.76 -29.09 20.28
C GLY A 434 -0.30 -30.47 19.79
N LYS A 435 -0.26 -30.65 18.46
CA LYS A 435 0.17 -31.90 17.79
C LYS A 435 1.53 -31.68 17.17
N ARG A 436 2.56 -32.35 17.65
CA ARG A 436 3.95 -32.12 17.16
C ARG A 436 4.36 -33.00 15.98
N GLU A 437 3.49 -33.84 15.46
CA GLU A 437 3.86 -34.87 14.47
C GLU A 437 4.33 -34.28 13.12
N ASN A 438 3.80 -33.12 12.71
CA ASN A 438 4.16 -32.47 11.44
C ASN A 438 4.83 -31.10 11.65
N ILE A 439 5.47 -30.89 12.80
CA ILE A 439 6.14 -29.63 13.13
C ILE A 439 7.65 -29.89 13.24
N TRP A 440 8.40 -29.14 12.44
CA TRP A 440 9.85 -29.23 12.37
C TRP A 440 10.47 -27.89 12.79
N VAL A 441 11.65 -27.97 13.39
CA VAL A 441 12.49 -26.81 13.65
C VAL A 441 13.75 -26.94 12.80
N LYS A 442 14.01 -25.96 11.95
CA LYS A 442 15.19 -25.92 11.09
C LYS A 442 15.79 -24.52 11.14
N ARG A 443 17.10 -24.45 11.35
CA ARG A 443 17.87 -23.21 11.41
C ARG A 443 19.20 -23.39 10.69
N PRO A 444 19.74 -22.31 10.11
CA PRO A 444 19.14 -21.00 9.88
C PRO A 444 18.03 -21.03 8.82
N ARG A 445 17.36 -19.90 8.54
CA ARG A 445 16.22 -19.78 7.61
C ARG A 445 16.52 -20.29 6.20
N GLU A 446 17.69 -19.98 5.67
CA GLU A 446 18.12 -20.47 4.36
C GLU A 446 18.12 -22.01 4.31
N GLU A 447 18.68 -22.65 5.33
CA GLU A 447 18.69 -24.12 5.42
C GLU A 447 17.29 -24.71 5.60
N ALA A 448 16.38 -24.03 6.29
CA ALA A 448 14.99 -24.45 6.39
C ALA A 448 14.33 -24.53 5.02
N ILE A 449 14.52 -23.50 4.19
CA ILE A 449 13.99 -23.45 2.82
C ILE A 449 14.64 -24.55 1.97
N ARG A 450 15.97 -24.64 1.96
CA ARG A 450 16.73 -25.67 1.22
C ARG A 450 16.38 -27.10 1.65
N TRP A 451 16.00 -27.30 2.90
CA TRP A 451 15.58 -28.61 3.41
C TRP A 451 14.16 -28.95 2.95
N VAL A 452 13.24 -27.99 2.84
CA VAL A 452 11.85 -28.24 2.42
C VAL A 452 11.75 -28.50 0.92
N LEU A 453 12.39 -27.67 0.08
CA LEU A 453 12.19 -27.66 -1.38
C LEU A 453 12.33 -29.05 -2.04
N PRO A 454 13.34 -29.90 -1.72
CA PRO A 454 13.48 -31.24 -2.32
C PRO A 454 12.45 -32.26 -1.80
N GLN A 455 11.71 -31.97 -0.73
CA GLN A 455 10.68 -32.86 -0.20
C GLN A 455 9.31 -32.68 -0.82
N LEU A 456 9.11 -31.54 -1.51
CA LEU A 456 7.84 -31.23 -2.16
C LEU A 456 7.63 -32.15 -3.37
N GLN A 457 6.39 -32.63 -3.51
CA GLN A 457 5.95 -33.43 -4.65
C GLN A 457 5.11 -32.57 -5.62
N ALA A 458 4.87 -33.07 -6.82
CA ALA A 458 3.98 -32.42 -7.77
C ALA A 458 2.62 -32.11 -7.14
N GLY A 459 2.17 -30.87 -7.26
CA GLY A 459 0.92 -30.39 -6.63
C GLY A 459 1.07 -29.91 -5.18
N ASP A 460 2.23 -30.10 -4.53
CA ASP A 460 2.49 -29.50 -3.23
C ASP A 460 2.83 -28.01 -3.36
N ALA A 461 2.62 -27.27 -2.29
CA ALA A 461 3.13 -25.90 -2.18
C ALA A 461 3.74 -25.64 -0.79
N VAL A 462 4.74 -24.76 -0.75
CA VAL A 462 5.26 -24.22 0.51
C VAL A 462 5.05 -22.71 0.57
N VAL A 463 4.37 -22.24 1.63
CA VAL A 463 4.30 -20.82 1.97
C VAL A 463 5.51 -20.48 2.83
N ILE A 464 6.34 -19.54 2.37
CA ILE A 464 7.49 -19.00 3.08
C ILE A 464 7.08 -17.63 3.60
N ALA A 465 6.67 -17.58 4.88
CA ALA A 465 6.03 -16.44 5.48
C ALA A 465 6.97 -15.62 6.37
N GLY A 466 6.73 -14.31 6.42
CA GLY A 466 7.38 -13.38 7.35
C GLY A 466 8.14 -12.25 6.68
N LYS A 467 9.03 -12.55 5.73
CA LYS A 467 9.91 -11.55 5.10
C LYS A 467 9.34 -10.89 3.86
N GLY A 468 8.59 -11.64 3.07
CA GLY A 468 8.05 -11.08 1.82
C GLY A 468 9.14 -10.48 0.95
N HIS A 469 9.08 -9.18 0.70
CA HIS A 469 10.04 -8.43 -0.12
C HIS A 469 11.31 -7.98 0.64
N GLU A 470 11.44 -8.26 1.95
CA GLU A 470 12.65 -7.90 2.69
C GLU A 470 13.86 -8.65 2.14
N ASP A 471 14.93 -7.91 1.85
CA ASP A 471 16.22 -8.42 1.35
C ASP A 471 17.29 -8.50 2.44
N TYR A 472 16.87 -8.56 3.72
CA TYR A 472 17.80 -8.56 4.85
C TYR A 472 17.32 -9.41 6.03
N GLN A 473 18.28 -9.77 6.88
CA GLN A 473 18.07 -10.33 8.22
C GLN A 473 18.85 -9.50 9.25
N ILE A 474 18.21 -9.19 10.39
CA ILE A 474 18.84 -8.45 11.48
C ILE A 474 19.28 -9.44 12.56
N ILE A 475 20.60 -9.52 12.79
CA ILE A 475 21.23 -10.34 13.84
C ILE A 475 22.01 -9.40 14.76
N GLY A 476 21.67 -9.37 16.04
CA GLY A 476 22.10 -8.31 16.93
C GLY A 476 21.55 -6.97 16.45
N THR A 477 22.44 -6.03 16.20
CA THR A 477 22.14 -4.71 15.62
C THR A 477 22.55 -4.61 14.15
N THR A 478 23.11 -5.67 13.57
CA THR A 478 23.63 -5.68 12.21
C THR A 478 22.60 -6.20 11.22
N LYS A 479 22.47 -5.49 10.10
CA LYS A 479 21.62 -5.88 8.97
C LYS A 479 22.49 -6.65 7.95
N HIS A 480 22.15 -7.89 7.70
CA HIS A 480 22.78 -8.77 6.73
C HIS A 480 21.89 -8.94 5.51
N HIS A 481 22.47 -9.00 4.31
CA HIS A 481 21.69 -9.34 3.12
C HIS A 481 21.15 -10.75 3.19
N TYR A 482 19.85 -10.91 2.93
CA TYR A 482 19.15 -12.20 2.89
C TYR A 482 17.79 -12.04 2.22
N SER A 483 17.45 -12.89 1.27
CA SER A 483 16.14 -12.90 0.59
C SER A 483 15.60 -14.33 0.45
N ASP A 484 14.32 -14.51 0.78
CA ASP A 484 13.62 -15.79 0.57
C ASP A 484 13.54 -16.12 -0.93
N GLN A 485 13.25 -15.12 -1.77
CA GLN A 485 13.17 -15.30 -3.23
C GLN A 485 14.51 -15.73 -3.81
N GLU A 486 15.61 -15.08 -3.41
CA GLU A 486 16.95 -15.42 -3.86
C GLU A 486 17.33 -16.83 -3.42
N THR A 487 16.99 -17.23 -2.19
CA THR A 487 17.22 -18.56 -1.67
C THR A 487 16.53 -19.63 -2.54
N VAL A 488 15.25 -19.43 -2.88
CA VAL A 488 14.50 -20.35 -3.75
C VAL A 488 15.09 -20.39 -5.15
N ARG A 489 15.37 -19.22 -5.76
CA ARG A 489 15.90 -19.12 -7.12
C ARG A 489 17.31 -19.71 -7.24
N THR A 490 18.17 -19.47 -6.25
CA THR A 490 19.51 -20.08 -6.20
C THR A 490 19.42 -21.60 -6.09
N TRP A 491 18.49 -22.13 -5.29
CA TRP A 491 18.27 -23.57 -5.21
C TRP A 491 17.85 -24.16 -6.57
N LEU A 492 17.00 -23.46 -7.34
CA LEU A 492 16.58 -23.89 -8.68
C LEU A 492 17.72 -23.96 -9.69
N THR A 493 18.76 -23.16 -9.52
CA THR A 493 19.94 -23.09 -10.42
C THR A 493 21.12 -23.89 -9.89
N SER A 494 21.01 -24.46 -8.69
CA SER A 494 22.04 -25.34 -8.14
C SER A 494 21.98 -26.72 -8.82
N PRO A 495 23.13 -27.31 -9.21
CA PRO A 495 23.20 -28.56 -9.92
C PRO A 495 22.72 -29.77 -9.08
#